data_a8c283eb7778cc53c492754c2b7af8f9
#
_entry.id   a8c283eb7778cc53c492754c2b7af8f9
#
_cell.length_a   1.000
_cell.length_b   1.000
_cell.length_c   1.000
_cell.angle_alpha   90.00
_cell.angle_beta   90.00
_cell.angle_gamma   90.00
#
_symmetry.space_group_name_H-M   'P 1'
#
loop_
_entity.id
_entity.type
_entity.pdbx_description
1 polymer ?
#
loop_
_entity_poly.entity_id
_entity_poly.type
_entity_poly.pdbx_seq_one_letter_code
_entity_poly.pdbx_strand_id
1 'polypeptide(L)'
;MQNYRKLVPIVAILLLAFGVNLDRFGIDLEQLSGQGNGNSQSQTRFETGGNETDKSQGNSGAGGIDANLPHWSSSNPEINLWHVFQGEINRKGKPTGWHSRPGGQDPANARIVSIKDRPNKAGVYTANIEVRDGGQWKSKFSSFFPDNLSQQEVIDVIVYAYNNSNNPNKQPWSGPSGLGFQVQGYTSSRGGINTAFPVYNRNQ
;
A
#
# COMPACT_ATOMS: atom_id res chain seq x y z
N MET A 1 3.60 -17.22 28.09
CA MET A 1 4.17 -17.04 26.74
C MET A 1 3.67 -18.11 25.74
N GLN A 2 2.37 -18.42 25.69
CA GLN A 2 1.89 -19.60 24.91
C GLN A 2 0.79 -19.29 23.87
N ASN A 3 0.44 -18.03 23.63
CA ASN A 3 -0.70 -17.71 22.77
C ASN A 3 -0.36 -17.15 21.37
N TYR A 4 0.91 -16.91 21.06
CA TYR A 4 1.29 -16.33 19.75
C TYR A 4 1.28 -17.34 18.60
N ARG A 5 1.55 -18.64 18.88
CA ARG A 5 1.60 -19.68 17.83
C ARG A 5 0.24 -20.03 17.21
N LYS A 6 -0.87 -19.70 17.87
CA LYS A 6 -2.22 -19.97 17.34
C LYS A 6 -2.83 -18.81 16.53
N LEU A 7 -2.26 -17.61 16.61
CA LEU A 7 -2.75 -16.43 15.91
C LEU A 7 -2.16 -16.27 14.50
N VAL A 8 -0.93 -16.75 14.28
CA VAL A 8 -0.23 -16.65 12.99
C VAL A 8 -1.00 -17.28 11.82
N PRO A 9 -1.56 -18.51 11.93
CA PRO A 9 -2.30 -19.10 10.80
C PRO A 9 -3.61 -18.38 10.49
N ILE A 10 -4.27 -17.80 11.49
CA ILE A 10 -5.54 -17.06 11.28
C ILE A 10 -5.27 -15.74 10.55
N VAL A 11 -4.20 -15.05 10.90
CA VAL A 11 -3.77 -13.81 10.24
C VAL A 11 -3.35 -14.08 8.79
N ALA A 12 -2.61 -15.18 8.55
CA ALA A 12 -2.19 -15.57 7.21
C ALA A 12 -3.39 -15.91 6.30
N ILE A 13 -4.40 -16.61 6.81
CA ILE A 13 -5.63 -16.95 6.07
C ILE A 13 -6.44 -15.68 5.75
N LEU A 14 -6.52 -14.73 6.69
CA LEU A 14 -7.19 -13.45 6.46
C LEU A 14 -6.47 -12.60 5.39
N LEU A 15 -5.14 -12.56 5.41
CA LEU A 15 -4.37 -11.83 4.40
C LEU A 15 -4.53 -12.42 2.99
N LEU A 16 -4.59 -13.76 2.86
CA LEU A 16 -4.87 -14.44 1.58
C LEU A 16 -6.29 -14.15 1.06
N ALA A 17 -7.28 -14.06 1.94
CA ALA A 17 -8.65 -13.73 1.56
C ALA A 17 -8.78 -12.32 0.97
N PHE A 18 -7.82 -11.43 1.25
CA PHE A 18 -7.74 -10.07 0.72
C PHE A 18 -6.71 -9.91 -0.42
N GLY A 19 -6.19 -11.02 -0.97
CA GLY A 19 -5.27 -11.00 -2.11
C GLY A 19 -3.86 -10.50 -1.78
N VAL A 20 -3.47 -10.46 -0.52
CA VAL A 20 -2.12 -10.07 -0.10
C VAL A 20 -1.15 -11.22 -0.37
N ASN A 21 -0.09 -10.99 -1.15
CA ASN A 21 0.94 -11.97 -1.42
C ASN A 21 1.82 -12.18 -0.18
N LEU A 22 1.69 -13.35 0.46
CA LEU A 22 2.36 -13.70 1.71
C LEU A 22 3.83 -14.13 1.54
N ASP A 23 4.25 -14.55 0.35
CA ASP A 23 5.63 -15.01 0.08
C ASP A 23 6.65 -13.90 0.37
N ARG A 24 6.25 -12.66 0.19
CA ARG A 24 7.08 -11.48 0.43
C ARG A 24 7.30 -11.16 1.92
N PHE A 25 6.48 -11.75 2.79
CA PHE A 25 6.58 -11.60 4.25
C PHE A 25 7.37 -12.73 4.90
N GLY A 26 7.98 -13.64 4.11
CA GLY A 26 8.71 -14.79 4.62
C GLY A 26 7.84 -15.83 5.32
N ILE A 27 6.52 -15.82 5.05
CA ILE A 27 5.56 -16.78 5.59
C ILE A 27 5.40 -17.89 4.54
N ASP A 28 6.11 -18.99 4.75
CA ASP A 28 6.00 -20.19 3.93
C ASP A 28 4.73 -20.97 4.32
N LEU A 29 3.76 -21.00 3.42
CA LEU A 29 2.48 -21.69 3.61
C LEU A 29 2.62 -23.22 3.64
N GLU A 30 3.68 -23.78 3.05
CA GLU A 30 3.92 -25.22 3.08
C GLU A 30 4.28 -25.73 4.49
N GLN A 31 4.89 -24.89 5.32
CA GLN A 31 5.16 -25.19 6.73
C GLN A 31 3.92 -25.16 7.63
N LEU A 32 2.84 -24.53 7.19
CA LEU A 32 1.59 -24.42 7.96
C LEU A 32 0.59 -25.55 7.66
N SER A 33 0.73 -26.23 6.51
CA SER A 33 -0.12 -27.36 6.10
C SER A 33 0.51 -28.71 6.45
N GLY A 34 0.85 -28.94 7.69
CA GLY A 34 1.42 -30.21 8.13
C GLY A 34 0.58 -31.43 7.76
N GLN A 35 1.19 -32.33 6.98
CA GLN A 35 0.84 -33.73 6.70
C GLN A 35 -0.38 -34.05 5.83
N GLY A 36 -0.09 -34.61 4.68
CA GLY A 36 -1.01 -35.40 3.85
C GLY A 36 -0.28 -36.04 2.67
N ASN A 37 0.23 -37.23 2.90
CA ASN A 37 0.92 -38.11 1.95
C ASN A 37 0.01 -38.49 0.77
N GLY A 38 0.54 -38.57 -0.48
CA GLY A 38 -0.23 -39.19 -1.54
C GLY A 38 0.28 -38.89 -2.96
N ASN A 39 1.14 -39.76 -3.41
CA ASN A 39 1.64 -40.00 -4.77
C ASN A 39 0.51 -40.12 -5.81
N SER A 40 0.59 -39.45 -6.97
CA SER A 40 0.18 -40.03 -8.25
C SER A 40 0.55 -39.12 -9.43
N GLN A 41 1.39 -39.67 -10.28
CA GLN A 41 1.64 -39.21 -11.66
C GLN A 41 0.37 -39.37 -12.52
N SER A 42 0.09 -38.44 -13.40
CA SER A 42 -0.37 -38.75 -14.76
C SER A 42 -0.13 -37.59 -15.71
N GLN A 43 0.69 -37.85 -16.67
CA GLN A 43 0.85 -37.11 -17.92
C GLN A 43 -0.44 -37.21 -18.74
N THR A 44 -0.90 -36.12 -19.29
CA THR A 44 -1.62 -36.15 -20.58
C THR A 44 -1.30 -34.88 -21.36
N ARG A 45 -0.63 -35.15 -22.48
CA ARG A 45 -0.33 -34.26 -23.59
C ARG A 45 -1.57 -34.14 -24.45
N PHE A 46 -2.01 -32.91 -24.78
CA PHE A 46 -2.74 -32.66 -26.03
C PHE A 46 -2.29 -31.33 -26.62
N GLU A 47 -1.95 -31.41 -27.89
CA GLU A 47 -1.52 -30.33 -28.77
C GLU A 47 -2.72 -29.62 -29.42
N THR A 48 -2.46 -28.39 -29.79
CA THR A 48 -2.86 -27.66 -31.01
C THR A 48 -4.17 -26.90 -31.02
N GLY A 49 -4.04 -25.58 -31.19
CA GLY A 49 -4.86 -24.82 -32.12
C GLY A 49 -5.37 -23.48 -31.66
N GLY A 50 -4.76 -22.41 -32.18
CA GLY A 50 -5.53 -21.21 -32.63
C GLY A 50 -5.65 -20.03 -31.72
N ASN A 51 -4.82 -19.06 -32.00
CA ASN A 51 -5.05 -17.61 -32.04
C ASN A 51 -6.19 -17.01 -31.21
N GLU A 52 -5.89 -16.18 -30.23
CA GLU A 52 -6.20 -14.74 -30.28
C GLU A 52 -5.56 -14.01 -29.07
N THR A 53 -5.05 -12.85 -29.37
CA THR A 53 -4.34 -11.90 -28.53
C THR A 53 -5.20 -11.37 -27.41
N ASP A 54 -4.84 -11.67 -26.15
CA ASP A 54 -5.14 -10.79 -25.02
C ASP A 54 -3.86 -10.56 -24.22
N LYS A 55 -3.27 -9.38 -24.45
CA LYS A 55 -2.08 -8.92 -23.76
C LYS A 55 -2.51 -8.21 -22.48
N SER A 56 -2.82 -8.94 -21.44
CA SER A 56 -2.70 -8.42 -20.08
C SER A 56 -1.41 -8.94 -19.47
N GLN A 57 -0.30 -8.32 -19.87
CA GLN A 57 0.98 -8.48 -19.17
C GLN A 57 0.84 -7.79 -17.81
N GLY A 58 0.65 -8.59 -16.77
CA GLY A 58 0.92 -8.17 -15.40
C GLY A 58 2.41 -7.84 -15.27
N ASN A 59 2.75 -6.57 -15.33
CA ASN A 59 4.11 -6.08 -15.11
C ASN A 59 4.41 -6.09 -13.60
N SER A 60 4.98 -7.18 -13.10
CA SER A 60 5.55 -7.29 -11.74
C SER A 60 6.95 -6.66 -11.71
N GLY A 61 7.05 -5.40 -12.08
CA GLY A 61 8.24 -4.59 -11.86
C GLY A 61 7.94 -3.58 -10.76
N ALA A 62 8.93 -3.16 -9.98
CA ALA A 62 8.86 -2.01 -9.08
C ALA A 62 8.44 -0.78 -9.90
N GLY A 63 7.16 -0.71 -10.21
CA GLY A 63 6.56 0.23 -11.15
C GLY A 63 6.29 1.55 -10.46
N GLY A 64 6.71 2.62 -11.08
CA GLY A 64 6.33 3.97 -10.74
C GLY A 64 4.79 4.13 -10.72
N ILE A 65 4.33 5.34 -10.40
CA ILE A 65 2.91 5.66 -10.35
C ILE A 65 2.30 5.48 -11.76
N ASP A 66 1.17 4.77 -11.81
CA ASP A 66 0.42 4.61 -13.05
C ASP A 66 0.01 5.99 -13.61
N ALA A 67 0.36 6.26 -14.86
CA ALA A 67 0.00 7.51 -15.55
C ALA A 67 -1.53 7.69 -15.68
N ASN A 68 -2.29 6.60 -15.65
CA ASN A 68 -3.76 6.57 -15.71
C ASN A 68 -4.40 6.33 -14.33
N LEU A 69 -3.72 6.71 -13.25
CA LEU A 69 -4.21 6.50 -11.88
C LEU A 69 -5.65 7.02 -11.71
N PRO A 70 -6.63 6.16 -11.40
CA PRO A 70 -7.99 6.61 -11.10
C PRO A 70 -7.99 7.48 -9.84
N HIS A 71 -8.97 8.38 -9.72
CA HIS A 71 -9.05 9.25 -8.53
C HIS A 71 -9.29 8.41 -7.26
N TRP A 72 -10.18 7.42 -7.33
CA TRP A 72 -10.53 6.52 -6.24
C TRP A 72 -10.17 5.08 -6.60
N SER A 73 -9.71 4.32 -5.61
CA SER A 73 -9.47 2.89 -5.76
C SER A 73 -10.77 2.10 -5.88
N SER A 74 -10.67 0.86 -6.36
CA SER A 74 -11.76 -0.13 -6.31
C SER A 74 -11.81 -0.92 -5.01
N SER A 75 -10.97 -0.59 -4.01
CA SER A 75 -10.96 -1.25 -2.71
C SER A 75 -12.19 -0.90 -1.86
N ASN A 76 -12.41 -1.65 -0.78
CA ASN A 76 -13.44 -1.35 0.21
C ASN A 76 -12.79 -1.23 1.62
N PRO A 77 -12.78 -0.03 2.22
CA PRO A 77 -13.25 1.24 1.67
C PRO A 77 -12.41 1.74 0.48
N GLU A 78 -13.03 2.56 -0.38
CA GLU A 78 -12.32 3.28 -1.45
C GLU A 78 -11.27 4.24 -0.86
N ILE A 79 -10.17 4.44 -1.58
CA ILE A 79 -9.07 5.34 -1.19
C ILE A 79 -8.91 6.41 -2.27
N ASN A 80 -8.76 7.66 -1.87
CA ASN A 80 -8.37 8.75 -2.76
C ASN A 80 -6.90 8.57 -3.18
N LEU A 81 -6.68 7.95 -4.35
CA LEU A 81 -5.35 7.62 -4.85
C LEU A 81 -4.56 8.85 -5.25
N TRP A 82 -5.22 9.87 -5.79
CA TRP A 82 -4.54 11.13 -6.13
C TRP A 82 -3.94 11.77 -4.89
N HIS A 83 -4.70 11.77 -3.79
CA HIS A 83 -4.19 12.31 -2.53
C HIS A 83 -2.99 11.54 -2.01
N VAL A 84 -3.02 10.20 -2.08
CA VAL A 84 -1.93 9.36 -1.55
C VAL A 84 -0.68 9.40 -2.44
N PHE A 85 -0.85 9.33 -3.77
CA PHE A 85 0.27 9.10 -4.70
C PHE A 85 0.74 10.33 -5.48
N GLN A 86 -0.09 11.38 -5.61
CA GLN A 86 0.26 12.55 -6.42
C GLN A 86 0.30 13.85 -5.60
N GLY A 87 -0.55 13.95 -4.58
CA GLY A 87 -0.78 15.19 -3.87
C GLY A 87 -1.72 16.14 -4.64
N GLU A 88 -2.31 17.04 -3.92
CA GLU A 88 -3.37 17.94 -4.42
C GLU A 88 -3.26 19.33 -3.79
N ILE A 89 -3.83 20.31 -4.46
CA ILE A 89 -4.08 21.63 -3.86
C ILE A 89 -5.53 21.68 -3.40
N ASN A 90 -5.74 21.86 -2.11
CA ASN A 90 -7.09 21.92 -1.55
C ASN A 90 -7.81 23.23 -1.90
N ARG A 91 -9.11 23.33 -1.60
CA ARG A 91 -9.95 24.51 -1.89
C ARG A 91 -9.44 25.81 -1.27
N LYS A 92 -8.58 25.73 -0.24
CA LYS A 92 -7.94 26.87 0.43
C LYS A 92 -6.58 27.23 -0.19
N GLY A 93 -6.25 26.63 -1.33
CA GLY A 93 -4.97 26.82 -2.02
C GLY A 93 -3.76 26.26 -1.29
N LYS A 94 -3.93 25.30 -0.36
CA LYS A 94 -2.84 24.66 0.37
C LYS A 94 -2.49 23.31 -0.22
N PRO A 95 -1.20 22.94 -0.32
CA PRO A 95 -0.77 21.62 -0.75
C PRO A 95 -1.13 20.57 0.31
N THR A 96 -1.64 19.42 -0.15
CA THR A 96 -2.07 18.30 0.68
C THR A 96 -1.69 16.97 0.01
N GLY A 97 -1.70 15.89 0.77
CA GLY A 97 -1.42 14.56 0.24
C GLY A 97 0.04 14.30 -0.10
N TRP A 98 0.24 13.33 -1.00
CA TRP A 98 1.49 12.73 -1.44
C TRP A 98 2.27 12.09 -0.29
N HIS A 99 1.96 10.82 -0.10
CA HIS A 99 2.46 10.00 1.01
C HIS A 99 3.13 8.69 0.54
N SER A 100 3.21 8.46 -0.78
CA SER A 100 3.83 7.27 -1.34
C SER A 100 4.56 7.58 -2.64
N ARG A 101 5.72 6.94 -2.83
CA ARG A 101 6.60 7.02 -3.98
C ARG A 101 7.00 5.61 -4.42
N PRO A 102 6.11 4.85 -5.07
CA PRO A 102 6.42 3.51 -5.56
C PRO A 102 7.69 3.53 -6.42
N GLY A 103 8.68 2.70 -6.06
CA GLY A 103 9.98 2.70 -6.72
C GLY A 103 10.82 3.95 -6.52
N GLY A 104 10.49 4.80 -5.54
CA GLY A 104 11.21 6.06 -5.28
C GLY A 104 10.98 7.15 -6.33
N GLN A 105 9.92 7.03 -7.14
CA GLN A 105 9.65 7.97 -8.24
C GLN A 105 8.72 9.11 -7.80
N ASP A 106 9.09 10.34 -8.13
CA ASP A 106 8.26 11.51 -7.92
C ASP A 106 7.20 11.60 -9.03
N PRO A 107 5.93 11.97 -8.72
CA PRO A 107 4.94 12.25 -9.75
C PRO A 107 5.25 13.59 -10.43
N ALA A 108 4.66 13.81 -11.60
CA ALA A 108 4.92 15.02 -12.39
C ALA A 108 4.53 16.34 -11.68
N ASN A 109 3.60 16.27 -10.72
CA ASN A 109 3.05 17.43 -10.02
C ASN A 109 3.57 17.59 -8.57
N ALA A 110 4.50 16.75 -8.12
CA ALA A 110 5.12 16.91 -6.81
C ALA A 110 6.60 16.49 -6.84
N ARG A 111 7.39 16.99 -5.90
CA ARG A 111 8.81 16.67 -5.79
C ARG A 111 9.31 16.71 -4.35
N ILE A 112 10.31 15.86 -4.03
CA ILE A 112 11.07 15.94 -2.79
C ILE A 112 12.00 17.17 -2.87
N VAL A 113 11.95 18.01 -1.83
CA VAL A 113 12.90 19.12 -1.65
C VAL A 113 14.06 18.69 -0.76
N SER A 114 13.74 18.05 0.37
CA SER A 114 14.75 17.53 1.29
C SER A 114 14.17 16.42 2.17
N ILE A 115 14.96 15.39 2.41
CA ILE A 115 14.63 14.37 3.42
C ILE A 115 14.83 14.98 4.81
N LYS A 116 13.79 14.94 5.62
CA LYS A 116 13.82 15.43 7.01
C LYS A 116 14.31 14.33 7.95
N ASP A 117 13.66 13.18 7.94
CA ASP A 117 14.08 11.99 8.66
C ASP A 117 14.30 10.85 7.66
N ARG A 118 15.47 10.22 7.74
CA ARG A 118 15.82 9.08 6.86
C ARG A 118 14.92 7.88 7.14
N PRO A 119 14.77 6.95 6.17
CA PRO A 119 14.01 5.73 6.39
C PRO A 119 14.42 5.02 7.68
N ASN A 120 13.43 4.70 8.53
CA ASN A 120 13.60 3.86 9.69
C ASN A 120 13.72 2.37 9.27
N LYS A 121 13.77 1.44 10.23
CA LYS A 121 13.88 0.00 9.93
C LYS A 121 12.70 -0.54 9.11
N ALA A 122 11.52 0.05 9.24
CA ALA A 122 10.34 -0.30 8.44
C ALA A 122 10.30 0.41 7.08
N GLY A 123 11.28 1.25 6.76
CA GLY A 123 11.36 2.00 5.51
C GLY A 123 10.55 3.30 5.47
N VAL A 124 9.84 3.64 6.56
CA VAL A 124 9.07 4.89 6.67
C VAL A 124 10.03 6.07 6.85
N TYR A 125 9.78 7.18 6.16
CA TYR A 125 10.59 8.39 6.26
C TYR A 125 9.72 9.66 6.18
N THR A 126 10.35 10.82 6.40
CA THR A 126 9.69 12.12 6.28
C THR A 126 10.49 13.06 5.39
N ALA A 127 9.79 13.98 4.73
CA ALA A 127 10.39 14.94 3.82
C ALA A 127 9.65 16.27 3.79
N ASN A 128 10.39 17.33 3.46
CA ASN A 128 9.83 18.55 2.93
C ASN A 128 9.63 18.36 1.43
N ILE A 129 8.44 18.64 0.96
CA ILE A 129 8.03 18.41 -0.42
C ILE A 129 7.38 19.66 -1.00
N GLU A 130 7.24 19.67 -2.31
CA GLU A 130 6.48 20.67 -3.03
C GLU A 130 5.44 20.01 -3.93
N VAL A 131 4.25 20.59 -3.99
CA VAL A 131 3.16 20.22 -4.87
C VAL A 131 2.88 21.39 -5.83
N ARG A 132 2.68 21.09 -7.09
CA ARG A 132 2.48 22.08 -8.14
C ARG A 132 1.07 22.66 -8.08
N ASP A 133 0.97 23.99 -8.15
CA ASP A 133 -0.27 24.75 -8.28
C ASP A 133 -0.14 25.67 -9.50
N GLY A 134 -0.65 25.21 -10.65
CA GLY A 134 -0.42 25.90 -11.91
C GLY A 134 1.07 26.05 -12.21
N GLY A 135 1.57 27.27 -12.24
CA GLY A 135 3.00 27.58 -12.46
C GLY A 135 3.86 27.64 -11.21
N GLN A 136 3.28 27.48 -10.01
CA GLN A 136 3.97 27.66 -8.75
C GLN A 136 4.14 26.35 -7.98
N TRP A 137 5.21 26.26 -7.18
CA TRP A 137 5.44 25.17 -6.25
C TRP A 137 5.09 25.59 -4.83
N LYS A 138 4.31 24.78 -4.13
CA LYS A 138 3.86 25.03 -2.75
C LYS A 138 4.41 23.97 -1.81
N SER A 139 5.16 24.42 -0.83
CA SER A 139 5.85 23.54 0.11
C SER A 139 4.94 22.99 1.20
N LYS A 140 5.18 21.77 1.62
CA LYS A 140 4.60 21.13 2.81
C LYS A 140 5.52 20.04 3.36
N PHE A 141 5.27 19.66 4.61
CA PHE A 141 5.84 18.46 5.21
C PHE A 141 4.99 17.23 4.89
N SER A 142 5.63 16.06 4.69
CA SER A 142 4.95 14.78 4.47
C SER A 142 5.71 13.62 5.07
N SER A 143 4.99 12.57 5.52
CA SER A 143 5.55 11.25 5.80
C SER A 143 5.24 10.31 4.65
N PHE A 144 6.13 9.34 4.41
CA PHE A 144 6.08 8.47 3.25
C PHE A 144 6.09 7.00 3.64
N PHE A 145 5.22 6.24 2.98
CA PHE A 145 5.31 4.79 2.93
C PHE A 145 6.67 4.37 2.36
N PRO A 146 7.17 3.17 2.72
CA PRO A 146 8.41 2.65 2.14
C PRO A 146 8.39 2.67 0.61
N ASP A 147 9.43 3.21 -0.03
CA ASP A 147 9.53 3.35 -1.50
C ASP A 147 9.57 1.99 -2.24
N ASN A 148 9.90 0.90 -1.54
CA ASN A 148 9.90 -0.44 -2.10
C ASN A 148 8.50 -1.08 -2.20
N LEU A 149 7.47 -0.46 -1.62
CA LEU A 149 6.10 -0.89 -1.80
C LEU A 149 5.58 -0.41 -3.15
N SER A 150 4.98 -1.32 -3.91
CA SER A 150 4.22 -0.99 -5.11
C SER A 150 2.95 -0.21 -4.75
N GLN A 151 2.33 0.41 -5.74
CA GLN A 151 1.06 1.11 -5.56
C GLN A 151 -0.03 0.22 -4.95
N GLN A 152 -0.15 -1.03 -5.43
CA GLN A 152 -1.14 -1.98 -4.90
C GLN A 152 -0.84 -2.36 -3.45
N GLU A 153 0.42 -2.62 -3.11
CA GLU A 153 0.81 -2.94 -1.73
C GLU A 153 0.50 -1.79 -0.76
N VAL A 154 0.66 -0.54 -1.19
CA VAL A 154 0.28 0.63 -0.37
C VAL A 154 -1.24 0.69 -0.17
N ILE A 155 -2.04 0.42 -1.21
CA ILE A 155 -3.50 0.31 -1.10
C ILE A 155 -3.87 -0.78 -0.09
N ASP A 156 -3.29 -1.96 -0.20
CA ASP A 156 -3.55 -3.10 0.69
C ASP A 156 -3.19 -2.79 2.15
N VAL A 157 -2.05 -2.15 2.37
CA VAL A 157 -1.60 -1.67 3.70
C VAL A 157 -2.59 -0.67 4.30
N ILE A 158 -3.10 0.26 3.51
CA ILE A 158 -4.07 1.26 3.98
C ILE A 158 -5.39 0.60 4.36
N VAL A 159 -5.91 -0.29 3.50
CA VAL A 159 -7.16 -1.04 3.78
C VAL A 159 -6.98 -1.92 5.02
N TYR A 160 -5.87 -2.64 5.11
CA TYR A 160 -5.56 -3.46 6.28
C TYR A 160 -5.53 -2.63 7.56
N ALA A 161 -4.81 -1.50 7.55
CA ALA A 161 -4.70 -0.63 8.71
C ALA A 161 -6.05 -0.04 9.15
N TYR A 162 -6.89 0.36 8.19
CA TYR A 162 -8.23 0.86 8.48
C TYR A 162 -9.12 -0.21 9.10
N ASN A 163 -9.15 -1.42 8.54
CA ASN A 163 -9.96 -2.53 9.03
C ASN A 163 -9.49 -3.06 10.40
N ASN A 164 -8.22 -2.85 10.74
CA ASN A 164 -7.67 -3.20 12.05
C ASN A 164 -7.53 -2.00 13.01
N SER A 165 -8.16 -0.88 12.67
CA SER A 165 -8.25 0.28 13.56
C SER A 165 -9.19 0.00 14.73
N ASN A 166 -8.75 0.30 15.95
CA ASN A 166 -9.59 0.17 17.15
C ASN A 166 -10.75 1.17 17.17
N ASN A 167 -10.64 2.25 16.40
CA ASN A 167 -11.69 3.27 16.29
C ASN A 167 -11.65 3.94 14.91
N PRO A 168 -12.21 3.31 13.86
CA PRO A 168 -12.19 3.84 12.50
C PRO A 168 -13.01 5.12 12.33
N ASN A 169 -13.94 5.41 13.25
CA ASN A 169 -14.76 6.62 13.23
C ASN A 169 -14.04 7.84 13.83
N LYS A 170 -12.96 7.64 14.59
CA LYS A 170 -12.12 8.73 15.08
C LYS A 170 -11.33 9.35 13.93
N GLN A 171 -11.16 10.66 13.93
CA GLN A 171 -10.39 11.38 12.91
C GLN A 171 -9.20 12.13 13.56
N PRO A 172 -7.95 11.84 13.16
CA PRO A 172 -7.56 10.75 12.28
C PRO A 172 -7.84 9.38 12.90
N TRP A 173 -8.28 8.40 12.08
CA TRP A 173 -8.22 6.99 12.47
C TRP A 173 -6.76 6.52 12.52
N SER A 174 -6.47 5.45 13.25
CA SER A 174 -5.14 4.86 13.34
C SER A 174 -5.24 3.34 13.44
N GLY A 175 -4.39 2.64 12.69
CA GLY A 175 -4.30 1.18 12.71
C GLY A 175 -2.92 0.67 12.33
N PRO A 176 -2.61 -0.60 12.66
CA PRO A 176 -1.33 -1.23 12.34
C PRO A 176 -1.22 -1.50 10.83
N SER A 177 -0.06 -1.26 10.24
CA SER A 177 0.18 -1.55 8.82
C SER A 177 0.30 -3.05 8.50
N GLY A 178 0.56 -3.90 9.49
CA GLY A 178 1.04 -5.27 9.29
C GLY A 178 2.54 -5.37 8.99
N LEU A 179 3.20 -4.24 8.71
CA LEU A 179 4.62 -4.14 8.32
C LEU A 179 5.51 -3.48 9.40
N GLY A 180 5.03 -3.40 10.64
CA GLY A 180 5.80 -2.87 11.77
C GLY A 180 5.69 -1.36 12.00
N PHE A 181 4.81 -0.66 11.29
CA PHE A 181 4.51 0.76 11.53
C PHE A 181 3.01 1.02 11.66
N GLN A 182 2.64 2.20 12.15
CA GLN A 182 1.25 2.65 12.23
C GLN A 182 0.89 3.47 11.00
N VAL A 183 -0.36 3.35 10.55
CA VAL A 183 -0.97 4.21 9.53
C VAL A 183 -2.04 5.05 10.19
N GLN A 184 -2.09 6.32 9.83
CA GLN A 184 -3.18 7.23 10.18
C GLN A 184 -3.85 7.74 8.92
N GLY A 185 -5.12 8.14 9.05
CA GLY A 185 -5.83 8.71 7.92
C GLY A 185 -7.13 9.41 8.31
N TYR A 186 -7.77 9.97 7.31
CA TYR A 186 -9.06 10.64 7.42
C TYR A 186 -10.04 10.06 6.42
N THR A 187 -11.27 9.83 6.85
CA THR A 187 -12.35 9.45 5.95
C THR A 187 -13.04 10.69 5.37
N SER A 188 -13.56 10.55 4.18
CA SER A 188 -14.42 11.54 3.54
C SER A 188 -15.85 11.45 4.08
N SER A 189 -16.66 12.46 3.84
CA SER A 189 -18.11 12.44 4.16
C SER A 189 -18.89 11.34 3.42
N ARG A 190 -18.31 10.75 2.36
CA ARG A 190 -18.88 9.64 1.59
C ARG A 190 -18.45 8.26 2.12
N GLY A 191 -17.68 8.19 3.20
CA GLY A 191 -17.21 6.95 3.80
C GLY A 191 -15.90 6.38 3.25
N GLY A 192 -15.38 6.89 2.13
CA GLY A 192 -14.07 6.49 1.59
C GLY A 192 -12.92 7.12 2.37
N ILE A 193 -11.73 6.54 2.30
CA ILE A 193 -10.50 7.07 2.90
C ILE A 193 -9.97 8.21 2.02
N ASN A 194 -10.09 9.45 2.49
CA ASN A 194 -9.63 10.62 1.75
C ASN A 194 -8.12 10.77 1.77
N THR A 195 -7.47 10.41 2.88
CA THR A 195 -6.01 10.38 3.01
C THR A 195 -5.58 9.30 3.97
N ALA A 196 -4.41 8.72 3.73
CA ALA A 196 -3.71 7.85 4.66
C ALA A 196 -2.21 8.08 4.54
N PHE A 197 -1.51 8.02 5.66
CA PHE A 197 -0.08 8.26 5.75
C PHE A 197 0.54 7.43 6.88
N PRO A 198 1.79 6.98 6.73
CA PRO A 198 2.48 6.26 7.79
C PRO A 198 2.92 7.22 8.89
N VAL A 199 2.88 6.75 10.12
CA VAL A 199 3.41 7.47 11.28
C VAL A 199 4.88 7.16 11.40
N TYR A 200 5.72 8.17 11.25
CA TYR A 200 7.17 8.00 11.43
C TYR A 200 7.50 7.80 12.91
N ASN A 201 8.30 6.79 13.20
CA ASN A 201 8.90 6.56 14.51
C ASN A 201 10.35 6.12 14.30
N ARG A 202 11.31 6.88 14.83
CA ARG A 202 12.74 6.62 14.68
C ARG A 202 13.19 5.25 15.21
N ASN A 203 12.47 4.72 16.21
CA ASN A 203 12.81 3.48 16.91
C ASN A 203 12.11 2.23 16.31
N GLN A 204 11.42 2.39 15.19
CA GLN A 204 10.80 1.30 14.45
C GLN A 204 11.66 0.89 13.27
#